data_4634e00bb9422f4a1fa40f070c62e3c7
#
_entry.id   4634e00bb9422f4a1fa40f070c62e3c7
#
_cell.length_a   1.000
_cell.length_b   1.000
_cell.length_c   1.000
_cell.angle_alpha   90.00
_cell.angle_beta   90.00
_cell.angle_gamma   90.00
#
_symmetry.space_group_name_H-M   'P 1'
#
loop_
_entity.id
_entity.type
_entity.pdbx_description
1 polymer ?
#
loop_
_entity_poly.entity_id
_entity_poly.type
_entity_poly.pdbx_seq_one_letter_code
_entity_poly.pdbx_strand_id
1 'polypeptide(L)'
;MRGIGEMARASGLSVSALRFYDGAGVLVPAAVDPATGYRRYADDQVRSARLVAGLRRVGMPVVEIARAVQNPDFVREMLDRHLRRLEDGLADAKRELSRIHALLDLEERLMTRITLPATALGGALDAVRFAAGTDPDLPALGGILVETDADALLIMATDRYRLASARVPAAIDGPPARFVLPPAFVESARPELTGDDPVTLELDAGRVRLGDTEAAPIDADYPDLRRMLEAAGDDRRATSVDVAALRDALTAMPGVRREHAGLAYEISVLGLDPAGGVRVVAETEWAADTDAHVAVNREFLLQALDAGGAGQLVLELDGPIKPLLVRGAGDHLSLLMPVRY
;
A
#
# COMPACT_ATOMS: atom_id res chain seq x y z
N MET A 1 3.13 -69.99 23.60
CA MET A 1 3.99 -68.89 24.14
C MET A 1 4.86 -68.37 23.03
N ARG A 2 4.79 -67.08 22.77
CA ARG A 2 5.49 -66.38 21.69
C ARG A 2 6.58 -65.48 22.25
N GLY A 3 7.76 -65.44 21.63
CA GLY A 3 8.75 -64.44 21.96
C GLY A 3 8.31 -63.04 21.50
N ILE A 4 8.95 -61.95 22.04
CA ILE A 4 8.60 -60.56 21.73
C ILE A 4 8.60 -60.24 20.26
N GLY A 5 9.55 -60.78 19.46
CA GLY A 5 9.62 -60.58 18.02
C GLY A 5 8.49 -61.29 17.26
N GLU A 6 8.05 -62.46 17.73
CA GLU A 6 6.90 -63.17 17.15
C GLU A 6 5.59 -62.46 17.49
N MET A 7 5.48 -61.90 18.75
CA MET A 7 4.33 -61.11 19.16
C MET A 7 4.25 -59.80 18.35
N ALA A 8 5.37 -59.17 18.08
CA ALA A 8 5.42 -57.97 17.24
C ALA A 8 4.86 -58.25 15.81
N ARG A 9 5.31 -59.31 15.20
CA ARG A 9 4.79 -59.72 13.86
C ARG A 9 3.31 -60.11 13.88
N ALA A 10 2.87 -60.81 14.95
CA ALA A 10 1.47 -61.24 15.08
C ALA A 10 0.47 -60.15 15.39
N SER A 11 0.90 -59.06 16.08
CA SER A 11 0.08 -57.97 16.51
C SER A 11 0.12 -56.74 15.66
N GLY A 12 1.25 -56.51 14.86
CA GLY A 12 1.52 -55.26 14.16
C GLY A 12 2.10 -54.17 15.05
N LEU A 13 2.47 -54.48 16.30
CA LEU A 13 3.22 -53.57 17.18
C LEU A 13 4.71 -53.74 16.99
N SER A 14 5.49 -52.68 17.15
CA SER A 14 6.96 -52.79 17.21
C SER A 14 7.41 -53.39 18.53
N VAL A 15 8.63 -53.98 18.53
CA VAL A 15 9.24 -54.49 19.80
C VAL A 15 9.35 -53.41 20.84
N SER A 16 9.67 -52.14 20.45
CA SER A 16 9.75 -51.00 21.37
C SER A 16 8.34 -50.67 21.91
N ALA A 17 7.30 -50.70 21.11
CA ALA A 17 5.91 -50.50 21.57
C ALA A 17 5.48 -51.58 22.56
N LEU A 18 5.80 -52.86 22.32
CA LEU A 18 5.52 -53.93 23.26
C LEU A 18 6.21 -53.73 24.62
N ARG A 19 7.46 -53.27 24.65
CA ARG A 19 8.19 -52.91 25.86
C ARG A 19 7.55 -51.72 26.58
N PHE A 20 7.11 -50.71 25.81
CA PHE A 20 6.43 -49.54 26.37
C PHE A 20 5.09 -49.94 27.05
N TYR A 21 4.27 -50.76 26.36
CA TYR A 21 2.97 -51.20 26.91
C TYR A 21 3.11 -52.18 28.05
N ASP A 22 4.21 -52.96 28.15
CA ASP A 22 4.56 -53.74 29.31
C ASP A 22 4.88 -52.84 30.53
N GLY A 23 5.80 -51.85 30.31
CA GLY A 23 6.14 -50.85 31.36
C GLY A 23 4.94 -50.02 31.80
N ALA A 24 3.98 -49.72 30.91
CA ALA A 24 2.75 -49.01 31.19
C ALA A 24 1.63 -49.90 31.80
N GLY A 25 1.88 -51.20 32.03
CA GLY A 25 0.88 -52.13 32.56
C GLY A 25 -0.30 -52.41 31.65
N VAL A 26 -0.21 -52.09 30.34
CA VAL A 26 -1.30 -52.25 29.36
C VAL A 26 -1.27 -53.65 28.72
N LEU A 27 -0.09 -54.15 28.39
CA LEU A 27 0.11 -55.45 27.80
C LEU A 27 1.30 -56.16 28.46
N VAL A 28 1.09 -56.69 29.64
CA VAL A 28 2.13 -57.36 30.43
C VAL A 28 2.37 -58.78 29.84
N PRO A 29 3.62 -59.21 29.59
CA PRO A 29 3.94 -60.55 29.09
C PRO A 29 3.52 -61.63 30.14
N ALA A 30 3.12 -62.79 29.63
CA ALA A 30 2.70 -63.93 30.46
C ALA A 30 3.85 -64.46 31.33
N ALA A 31 5.10 -64.32 30.86
CA ALA A 31 6.31 -64.65 31.58
C ALA A 31 7.50 -63.78 31.14
N VAL A 32 8.36 -63.47 32.10
CA VAL A 32 9.65 -62.83 31.86
C VAL A 32 10.71 -63.75 32.42
N ASP A 33 11.69 -64.14 31.61
CA ASP A 33 12.82 -64.95 32.07
C ASP A 33 13.67 -64.14 33.06
N PRO A 34 13.81 -64.58 34.30
CA PRO A 34 14.45 -63.79 35.34
C PRO A 34 15.99 -63.65 35.14
N ALA A 35 16.60 -64.55 34.35
CA ALA A 35 18.04 -64.52 34.11
C ALA A 35 18.40 -63.64 32.90
N THR A 36 17.52 -63.60 31.84
CA THR A 36 17.81 -62.96 30.57
C THR A 36 16.93 -61.72 30.33
N GLY A 37 15.87 -61.52 31.12
CA GLY A 37 14.85 -60.50 30.87
C GLY A 37 14.00 -60.71 29.65
N TYR A 38 14.05 -61.94 29.06
CA TYR A 38 13.35 -62.24 27.81
C TYR A 38 11.83 -62.39 28.04
N ARG A 39 11.06 -61.64 27.30
CA ARG A 39 9.57 -61.58 27.41
C ARG A 39 8.89 -62.65 26.58
N ARG A 40 7.97 -63.34 27.18
CA ARG A 40 7.15 -64.37 26.53
C ARG A 40 5.67 -64.04 26.71
N TYR A 41 4.93 -64.03 25.62
CA TYR A 41 3.50 -63.74 25.56
C TYR A 41 2.68 -65.00 25.31
N ALA A 42 1.56 -65.15 25.92
CA ALA A 42 0.62 -66.23 25.66
C ALA A 42 -0.11 -66.00 24.31
N ASP A 43 -0.61 -67.05 23.66
CA ASP A 43 -1.27 -66.95 22.37
C ASP A 43 -2.56 -66.19 22.37
N ASP A 44 -3.30 -66.20 23.47
CA ASP A 44 -4.52 -65.40 23.73
C ASP A 44 -4.21 -63.90 23.84
N GLN A 45 -3.03 -63.52 24.25
CA GLN A 45 -2.58 -62.10 24.27
C GLN A 45 -2.47 -61.45 22.90
N VAL A 46 -2.42 -62.22 21.82
CA VAL A 46 -2.36 -61.67 20.46
C VAL A 46 -3.59 -60.86 20.14
N ARG A 47 -4.76 -61.24 20.61
CA ARG A 47 -6.02 -60.48 20.43
C ARG A 47 -5.93 -59.09 21.09
N SER A 48 -5.50 -59.05 22.32
CA SER A 48 -5.30 -57.78 23.08
C SER A 48 -4.23 -56.89 22.44
N ALA A 49 -3.13 -57.52 21.99
CA ALA A 49 -2.06 -56.74 21.30
C ALA A 49 -2.54 -56.15 19.97
N ARG A 50 -3.36 -56.86 19.20
CA ARG A 50 -3.98 -56.32 17.97
C ARG A 50 -4.96 -55.21 18.27
N LEU A 51 -5.73 -55.29 19.35
CA LEU A 51 -6.60 -54.22 19.82
C LEU A 51 -5.81 -52.98 20.15
N VAL A 52 -4.72 -53.11 20.94
CA VAL A 52 -3.80 -52.02 21.26
C VAL A 52 -3.26 -51.37 19.98
N ALA A 53 -2.81 -52.18 19.00
CA ALA A 53 -2.31 -51.64 17.72
C ALA A 53 -3.37 -50.85 16.95
N GLY A 54 -4.61 -51.32 16.91
CA GLY A 54 -5.73 -50.61 16.27
C GLY A 54 -6.07 -49.30 16.94
N LEU A 55 -6.22 -49.31 18.25
CA LEU A 55 -6.55 -48.12 19.06
C LEU A 55 -5.46 -47.05 18.98
N ARG A 56 -4.18 -47.48 18.97
CA ARG A 56 -3.04 -46.57 18.77
C ARG A 56 -3.07 -45.88 17.43
N ARG A 57 -3.42 -46.61 16.36
CA ARG A 57 -3.46 -46.08 14.99
C ARG A 57 -4.49 -44.96 14.80
N VAL A 58 -5.60 -45.01 15.55
CA VAL A 58 -6.62 -43.97 15.54
C VAL A 58 -6.33 -42.84 16.56
N GLY A 59 -5.16 -42.84 17.20
CA GLY A 59 -4.75 -41.78 18.11
C GLY A 59 -5.38 -41.83 19.52
N MET A 60 -5.94 -42.99 19.93
CA MET A 60 -6.53 -43.13 21.27
C MET A 60 -5.45 -42.96 22.34
N PRO A 61 -5.73 -42.21 23.42
CA PRO A 61 -4.78 -42.01 24.54
C PRO A 61 -4.46 -43.32 25.24
N VAL A 62 -3.21 -43.49 25.71
CA VAL A 62 -2.72 -44.72 26.32
C VAL A 62 -3.59 -45.16 27.54
N VAL A 63 -4.07 -44.20 28.34
CA VAL A 63 -4.95 -44.46 29.48
C VAL A 63 -6.29 -45.07 29.01
N GLU A 64 -6.85 -44.64 27.88
CA GLU A 64 -8.06 -45.19 27.30
C GLU A 64 -7.81 -46.58 26.68
N ILE A 65 -6.63 -46.76 26.04
CA ILE A 65 -6.18 -48.07 25.54
C ILE A 65 -6.08 -49.07 26.69
N ALA A 66 -5.51 -48.70 27.84
CA ALA A 66 -5.43 -49.58 29.02
C ALA A 66 -6.80 -50.01 29.49
N ARG A 67 -7.78 -49.07 29.59
CA ARG A 67 -9.15 -49.37 29.97
C ARG A 67 -9.84 -50.30 28.97
N ALA A 68 -9.61 -50.11 27.66
CA ALA A 68 -10.17 -50.94 26.62
C ALA A 68 -9.67 -52.38 26.69
N VAL A 69 -8.41 -52.62 27.02
CA VAL A 69 -7.82 -53.95 27.19
C VAL A 69 -8.36 -54.64 28.45
N GLN A 70 -8.56 -53.89 29.56
CA GLN A 70 -9.07 -54.41 30.82
C GLN A 70 -10.59 -54.70 30.80
N ASN A 71 -11.36 -53.96 29.99
CA ASN A 71 -12.80 -54.02 29.90
C ASN A 71 -13.29 -54.21 28.44
N PRO A 72 -13.16 -55.41 27.86
CA PRO A 72 -13.48 -55.65 26.46
C PRO A 72 -14.93 -55.34 26.07
N ASP A 73 -15.88 -55.49 27.02
CA ASP A 73 -17.33 -55.27 26.79
C ASP A 73 -17.64 -53.80 26.51
N PHE A 74 -16.83 -52.86 27.02
CA PHE A 74 -17.00 -51.42 26.83
C PHE A 74 -16.23 -50.84 25.67
N VAL A 75 -15.44 -51.64 24.95
CA VAL A 75 -14.57 -51.18 23.86
C VAL A 75 -15.39 -50.49 22.75
N ARG A 76 -16.56 -51.01 22.43
CA ARG A 76 -17.43 -50.45 21.37
C ARG A 76 -17.90 -49.03 21.76
N GLU A 77 -18.38 -48.84 22.96
CA GLU A 77 -18.81 -47.53 23.48
C GLU A 77 -17.62 -46.52 23.52
N MET A 78 -16.43 -47.00 23.90
CA MET A 78 -15.23 -46.17 23.90
C MET A 78 -14.81 -45.75 22.51
N LEU A 79 -14.92 -46.60 21.50
CA LEU A 79 -14.69 -46.29 20.09
C LEU A 79 -15.68 -45.25 19.57
N ASP A 80 -16.96 -45.40 19.85
CA ASP A 80 -18.02 -44.46 19.46
C ASP A 80 -17.79 -43.06 20.08
N ARG A 81 -17.38 -43.04 21.36
CA ARG A 81 -17.03 -41.78 22.04
C ARG A 81 -15.78 -41.13 21.45
N HIS A 82 -14.79 -41.92 21.10
CA HIS A 82 -13.57 -41.43 20.47
C HIS A 82 -13.85 -40.89 19.09
N LEU A 83 -14.68 -41.58 18.28
CA LEU A 83 -15.10 -41.11 16.96
C LEU A 83 -15.81 -39.75 17.05
N ARG A 84 -16.82 -39.62 17.95
CA ARG A 84 -17.48 -38.31 18.15
C ARG A 84 -16.50 -37.20 18.52
N ARG A 85 -15.52 -37.49 19.39
CA ARG A 85 -14.49 -36.50 19.76
C ARG A 85 -13.63 -36.03 18.55
N LEU A 86 -13.31 -36.96 17.65
CA LEU A 86 -12.57 -36.64 16.41
C LEU A 86 -13.45 -35.82 15.45
N GLU A 87 -14.73 -36.16 15.31
CA GLU A 87 -15.67 -35.42 14.47
C GLU A 87 -15.91 -34.01 15.01
N ASP A 88 -16.10 -33.85 16.33
CA ASP A 88 -16.23 -32.55 16.98
C ASP A 88 -14.96 -31.70 16.79
N GLY A 89 -13.77 -32.28 16.99
CA GLY A 89 -12.50 -31.62 16.78
C GLY A 89 -12.29 -31.17 15.34
N LEU A 90 -12.71 -32.00 14.37
CA LEU A 90 -12.67 -31.61 12.95
C LEU A 90 -13.64 -30.46 12.64
N ALA A 91 -14.84 -30.50 13.21
CA ALA A 91 -15.81 -29.43 13.04
C ALA A 91 -15.32 -28.10 13.65
N ASP A 92 -14.66 -28.15 14.82
CA ASP A 92 -14.05 -26.99 15.45
C ASP A 92 -12.91 -26.41 14.60
N ALA A 93 -12.02 -27.28 14.12
CA ALA A 93 -10.91 -26.88 13.24
C ALA A 93 -11.42 -26.21 11.96
N LYS A 94 -12.46 -26.76 11.32
CA LYS A 94 -13.08 -26.16 10.13
C LYS A 94 -13.68 -24.78 10.42
N ARG A 95 -14.36 -24.60 11.58
CA ARG A 95 -14.90 -23.30 11.96
C ARG A 95 -13.81 -22.27 12.15
N GLU A 96 -12.71 -22.63 12.80
CA GLU A 96 -11.59 -21.72 13.04
C GLU A 96 -10.88 -21.33 11.75
N LEU A 97 -10.62 -22.28 10.85
CA LEU A 97 -10.07 -22.00 9.53
C LEU A 97 -10.95 -21.04 8.72
N SER A 98 -12.27 -21.21 8.78
CA SER A 98 -13.21 -20.30 8.12
C SER A 98 -13.15 -18.87 8.70
N ARG A 99 -12.96 -18.73 10.02
CA ARG A 99 -12.74 -17.42 10.65
C ARG A 99 -11.45 -16.76 10.19
N ILE A 100 -10.37 -17.53 10.14
CA ILE A 100 -9.05 -17.03 9.65
C ILE A 100 -9.16 -16.57 8.19
N HIS A 101 -9.81 -17.36 7.32
CA HIS A 101 -10.03 -16.95 5.94
C HIS A 101 -10.84 -15.65 5.85
N ALA A 102 -11.91 -15.53 6.64
CA ALA A 102 -12.71 -14.30 6.64
C ALA A 102 -11.93 -13.06 7.12
N LEU A 103 -10.97 -13.21 8.04
CA LEU A 103 -10.09 -12.14 8.47
C LEU A 103 -9.12 -11.73 7.35
N LEU A 104 -8.50 -12.69 6.67
CA LEU A 104 -7.61 -12.43 5.53
C LEU A 104 -8.35 -11.75 4.37
N ASP A 105 -9.55 -12.24 4.04
CA ASP A 105 -10.40 -11.63 3.01
C ASP A 105 -10.80 -10.18 3.37
N LEU A 106 -10.97 -9.87 4.66
CA LEU A 106 -11.26 -8.51 5.11
C LEU A 106 -10.04 -7.59 4.95
N GLU A 107 -8.85 -8.07 5.31
CA GLU A 107 -7.60 -7.32 5.11
C GLU A 107 -7.34 -7.04 3.63
N GLU A 108 -7.51 -8.03 2.75
CA GLU A 108 -7.40 -7.85 1.30
C GLU A 108 -8.39 -6.82 0.74
N ARG A 109 -9.63 -6.81 1.25
CA ARG A 109 -10.67 -5.83 0.82
C ARG A 109 -10.38 -4.40 1.29
N LEU A 110 -9.56 -4.21 2.30
CA LEU A 110 -9.14 -2.89 2.78
C LEU A 110 -7.90 -2.38 2.07
N MET A 111 -7.20 -3.23 1.31
CA MET A 111 -6.03 -2.85 0.54
C MET A 111 -6.45 -2.24 -0.81
N THR A 112 -5.84 -1.11 -1.17
CA THR A 112 -5.97 -0.52 -2.51
C THR A 112 -4.66 -0.71 -3.26
N ARG A 113 -4.75 -1.33 -4.46
CA ARG A 113 -3.64 -1.49 -5.40
C ARG A 113 -3.86 -0.59 -6.60
N ILE A 114 -2.85 0.21 -6.93
CA ILE A 114 -2.89 1.17 -8.03
C ILE A 114 -1.75 0.82 -8.97
N THR A 115 -2.07 0.32 -10.16
CA THR A 115 -1.08 -0.15 -11.14
C THR A 115 -1.06 0.77 -12.35
N LEU A 116 0.12 1.28 -12.69
CA LEU A 116 0.34 2.19 -13.82
C LEU A 116 1.80 2.09 -14.29
N PRO A 117 2.14 2.60 -15.51
CA PRO A 117 3.53 2.64 -15.98
C PRO A 117 4.43 3.45 -15.03
N ALA A 118 5.65 2.97 -14.77
CA ALA A 118 6.60 3.63 -13.88
C ALA A 118 6.90 5.08 -14.33
N THR A 119 7.12 5.29 -15.63
CA THR A 119 7.35 6.63 -16.20
C THR A 119 6.15 7.56 -16.00
N ALA A 120 4.91 7.04 -16.04
CA ALA A 120 3.72 7.85 -15.83
C ALA A 120 3.62 8.33 -14.37
N LEU A 121 3.87 7.44 -13.40
CA LEU A 121 3.92 7.81 -11.99
C LEU A 121 5.06 8.78 -11.70
N GLY A 122 6.27 8.49 -12.21
CA GLY A 122 7.44 9.34 -12.04
C GLY A 122 7.24 10.73 -12.60
N GLY A 123 6.70 10.84 -13.83
CA GLY A 123 6.38 12.11 -14.47
C GLY A 123 5.32 12.92 -13.71
N ALA A 124 4.27 12.25 -13.20
CA ALA A 124 3.24 12.91 -12.41
C ALA A 124 3.78 13.44 -11.07
N LEU A 125 4.63 12.69 -10.38
CA LEU A 125 5.31 13.15 -9.16
C LEU A 125 6.23 14.36 -9.45
N ASP A 126 7.02 14.32 -10.52
CA ASP A 126 7.87 15.43 -10.92
C ASP A 126 7.05 16.68 -11.28
N ALA A 127 5.91 16.50 -11.91
CA ALA A 127 5.03 17.58 -12.32
C ALA A 127 4.39 18.33 -11.13
N VAL A 128 4.30 17.73 -9.95
CA VAL A 128 3.62 18.35 -8.81
C VAL A 128 4.55 18.69 -7.64
N ARG A 129 5.66 17.95 -7.44
CA ARG A 129 6.51 18.06 -6.25
C ARG A 129 7.03 19.46 -5.96
N PHE A 130 7.23 20.29 -7.02
CA PHE A 130 7.69 21.66 -6.85
C PHE A 130 6.70 22.55 -6.08
N ALA A 131 5.42 22.18 -6.08
CA ALA A 131 4.36 22.92 -5.39
C ALA A 131 4.17 22.48 -3.93
N ALA A 132 4.87 21.43 -3.48
CA ALA A 132 4.83 21.03 -2.07
C ALA A 132 5.46 22.12 -1.17
N GLY A 133 4.86 22.32 0.01
CA GLY A 133 5.31 23.31 0.97
C GLY A 133 6.57 22.88 1.72
N THR A 134 7.31 23.87 2.23
CA THR A 134 8.48 23.65 3.09
C THR A 134 8.30 24.26 4.47
N ASP A 135 7.11 24.77 4.79
CA ASP A 135 6.77 25.40 6.06
C ASP A 135 6.65 24.33 7.16
N PRO A 136 7.51 24.34 8.20
CA PRO A 136 7.46 23.36 9.27
C PRO A 136 6.19 23.47 10.12
N ASP A 137 5.50 24.61 10.12
CA ASP A 137 4.23 24.81 10.83
C ASP A 137 3.04 24.19 10.08
N LEU A 138 3.25 23.78 8.82
CA LEU A 138 2.24 23.17 7.96
C LEU A 138 2.75 21.85 7.36
N PRO A 139 3.10 20.86 8.17
CA PRO A 139 3.75 19.62 7.70
C PRO A 139 2.88 18.83 6.70
N ALA A 140 1.56 18.97 6.75
CA ALA A 140 0.66 18.37 5.78
C ALA A 140 0.99 18.79 4.34
N LEU A 141 1.22 20.09 4.12
CA LEU A 141 1.50 20.65 2.80
C LEU A 141 2.88 20.29 2.26
N GLY A 142 3.77 19.76 3.10
CA GLY A 142 5.06 19.23 2.67
C GLY A 142 4.95 17.93 1.87
N GLY A 143 3.83 17.23 1.96
CA GLY A 143 3.56 15.99 1.24
C GLY A 143 2.84 16.19 -0.09
N ILE A 144 2.72 15.10 -0.84
CA ILE A 144 1.97 15.03 -2.10
C ILE A 144 0.67 14.29 -1.87
N LEU A 145 -0.46 14.94 -2.10
CA LEU A 145 -1.79 14.34 -2.03
C LEU A 145 -2.01 13.41 -3.22
N VAL A 146 -2.46 12.20 -2.96
CA VAL A 146 -2.82 11.19 -3.95
C VAL A 146 -4.26 10.78 -3.73
N GLU A 147 -5.06 10.81 -4.78
CA GLU A 147 -6.46 10.38 -4.78
C GLU A 147 -6.73 9.44 -5.95
N THR A 148 -7.47 8.37 -5.70
CA THR A 148 -7.99 7.51 -6.76
C THR A 148 -9.26 8.13 -7.37
N ASP A 149 -9.40 8.06 -8.68
CA ASP A 149 -10.53 8.60 -9.42
C ASP A 149 -10.92 7.64 -10.57
N ALA A 150 -11.86 6.75 -10.29
CA ALA A 150 -12.35 5.71 -11.18
C ALA A 150 -11.23 4.90 -11.86
N ASP A 151 -10.70 5.38 -12.99
CA ASP A 151 -9.69 4.76 -13.84
C ASP A 151 -8.36 5.54 -13.87
N ALA A 152 -8.16 6.44 -12.92
CA ALA A 152 -7.01 7.32 -12.88
C ALA A 152 -6.53 7.59 -11.46
N LEU A 153 -5.28 8.01 -11.36
CA LEU A 153 -4.66 8.54 -10.17
C LEU A 153 -4.54 10.06 -10.32
N LEU A 154 -5.08 10.80 -9.37
CA LEU A 154 -4.92 12.25 -9.27
C LEU A 154 -3.86 12.55 -8.21
N ILE A 155 -2.81 13.24 -8.61
CA ILE A 155 -1.65 13.59 -7.79
C ILE A 155 -1.57 15.10 -7.69
N MET A 156 -1.48 15.66 -6.48
CA MET A 156 -1.59 17.09 -6.24
C MET A 156 -0.62 17.55 -5.14
N ALA A 157 -0.15 18.79 -5.25
CA ALA A 157 0.60 19.45 -4.19
C ALA A 157 0.27 20.94 -4.12
N THR A 158 0.44 21.55 -2.95
CA THR A 158 0.26 22.99 -2.74
C THR A 158 1.06 23.49 -1.54
N ASP A 159 1.51 24.75 -1.61
CA ASP A 159 2.07 25.51 -0.49
C ASP A 159 1.21 26.73 -0.10
N ARG A 160 -0.04 26.79 -0.55
CA ARG A 160 -1.01 27.90 -0.45
C ARG A 160 -0.83 29.00 -1.50
N TYR A 161 0.38 29.21 -2.03
CA TYR A 161 0.69 30.23 -3.02
C TYR A 161 0.69 29.68 -4.45
N ARG A 162 0.84 28.39 -4.57
CA ARG A 162 0.76 27.62 -5.81
C ARG A 162 0.12 26.27 -5.57
N LEU A 163 -0.41 25.71 -6.62
CA LEU A 163 -0.95 24.35 -6.65
C LEU A 163 -0.51 23.71 -7.96
N ALA A 164 -0.16 22.44 -7.91
CA ALA A 164 0.05 21.63 -9.11
C ALA A 164 -0.75 20.34 -9.01
N SER A 165 -1.27 19.89 -10.14
CA SER A 165 -2.00 18.62 -10.27
C SER A 165 -1.59 17.88 -11.54
N ALA A 166 -1.57 16.57 -11.45
CA ALA A 166 -1.39 15.67 -12.59
C ALA A 166 -2.38 14.52 -12.46
N ARG A 167 -3.07 14.20 -13.56
CA ARG A 167 -3.97 13.05 -13.65
C ARG A 167 -3.37 12.02 -14.59
N VAL A 168 -3.20 10.78 -14.14
CA VAL A 168 -2.63 9.69 -14.92
C VAL A 168 -3.55 8.48 -14.92
N PRO A 169 -3.79 7.83 -16.07
CA PRO A 169 -4.55 6.59 -16.13
C PRO A 169 -3.90 5.51 -15.27
N ALA A 170 -4.71 4.79 -14.49
CA ALA A 170 -4.25 3.71 -13.61
C ALA A 170 -5.31 2.63 -13.47
N ALA A 171 -4.90 1.38 -13.33
CA ALA A 171 -5.79 0.31 -12.91
C ALA A 171 -5.87 0.32 -11.38
N ILE A 172 -7.09 0.45 -10.84
CA ILE A 172 -7.35 0.56 -9.41
C ILE A 172 -8.12 -0.67 -8.96
N ASP A 173 -7.56 -1.40 -8.00
CA ASP A 173 -8.17 -2.56 -7.35
C ASP A 173 -8.27 -2.28 -5.84
N GLY A 174 -9.48 -2.31 -5.31
CA GLY A 174 -9.78 -2.00 -3.91
C GLY A 174 -10.65 -0.76 -3.72
N PRO A 175 -10.86 -0.32 -2.47
CA PRO A 175 -11.68 0.84 -2.16
C PRO A 175 -11.04 2.16 -2.64
N PRO A 176 -11.86 3.24 -2.83
CA PRO A 176 -11.32 4.56 -3.10
C PRO A 176 -10.32 4.99 -2.02
N ALA A 177 -9.18 5.52 -2.44
CA ALA A 177 -8.10 5.90 -1.56
C ALA A 177 -7.77 7.39 -1.69
N ARG A 178 -7.48 8.02 -0.54
CA ARG A 178 -6.97 9.39 -0.42
C ARG A 178 -5.90 9.42 0.67
N PHE A 179 -4.68 9.80 0.32
CA PHE A 179 -3.55 9.80 1.26
C PHE A 179 -2.48 10.80 0.83
N VAL A 180 -1.61 11.17 1.77
CA VAL A 180 -0.54 12.14 1.53
C VAL A 180 0.80 11.42 1.61
N LEU A 181 1.53 11.37 0.48
CA LEU A 181 2.87 10.81 0.40
C LEU A 181 3.88 11.73 1.10
N PRO A 182 4.68 11.22 2.05
CA PRO A 182 5.75 12.01 2.63
C PRO A 182 6.87 12.28 1.61
N PRO A 183 7.57 13.42 1.68
CA PRO A 183 8.66 13.77 0.75
C PRO A 183 9.73 12.68 0.67
N ALA A 184 10.12 12.12 1.81
CA ALA A 184 11.14 11.06 1.87
C ALA A 184 10.75 9.80 1.08
N PHE A 185 9.45 9.45 1.06
CA PHE A 185 8.97 8.35 0.23
C PHE A 185 9.14 8.66 -1.25
N VAL A 186 8.75 9.87 -1.67
CA VAL A 186 8.87 10.29 -3.08
C VAL A 186 10.33 10.33 -3.53
N GLU A 187 11.23 10.86 -2.69
CA GLU A 187 12.67 10.91 -2.96
C GLU A 187 13.27 9.50 -3.12
N SER A 188 12.86 8.57 -2.27
CA SER A 188 13.35 7.18 -2.29
C SER A 188 12.78 6.39 -3.48
N ALA A 189 11.51 6.56 -3.80
CA ALA A 189 10.83 5.82 -4.88
C ALA A 189 11.17 6.36 -6.28
N ARG A 190 11.40 7.68 -6.42
CA ARG A 190 11.57 8.35 -7.72
C ARG A 190 12.67 7.74 -8.62
N PRO A 191 13.86 7.36 -8.10
CA PRO A 191 14.91 6.75 -8.94
C PRO A 191 14.50 5.41 -9.59
N GLU A 192 13.57 4.67 -8.99
CA GLU A 192 13.09 3.39 -9.49
C GLU A 192 11.98 3.55 -10.55
N LEU A 193 11.38 4.73 -10.64
CA LEU A 193 10.28 5.05 -11.57
C LEU A 193 10.82 5.42 -12.96
N THR A 194 11.51 4.46 -13.58
CA THR A 194 12.10 4.58 -14.92
C THR A 194 11.64 3.41 -15.79
N GLY A 195 11.53 3.64 -17.10
CA GLY A 195 11.02 2.63 -18.03
C GLY A 195 9.49 2.53 -18.03
N ASP A 196 8.95 1.72 -18.93
CA ASP A 196 7.51 1.59 -19.16
C ASP A 196 6.89 0.37 -18.45
N ASP A 197 7.69 -0.38 -17.68
CA ASP A 197 7.19 -1.49 -16.89
C ASP A 197 6.15 -1.01 -15.87
N PRO A 198 5.05 -1.74 -15.67
CA PRO A 198 4.06 -1.36 -14.70
C PRO A 198 4.59 -1.50 -13.27
N VAL A 199 4.29 -0.50 -12.45
CA VAL A 199 4.51 -0.53 -11.01
C VAL A 199 3.19 -0.53 -10.27
N THR A 200 3.18 -1.10 -9.07
CA THR A 200 1.99 -1.13 -8.22
C THR A 200 2.27 -0.37 -6.92
N LEU A 201 1.49 0.68 -6.71
CA LEU A 201 1.43 1.39 -5.43
C LEU A 201 0.36 0.72 -4.58
N GLU A 202 0.75 0.18 -3.43
CA GLU A 202 -0.14 -0.50 -2.50
C GLU A 202 -0.40 0.38 -1.29
N LEU A 203 -1.68 0.50 -0.90
CA LEU A 203 -2.11 1.18 0.31
C LEU A 203 -2.89 0.20 1.18
N ASP A 204 -2.41 -0.04 2.36
CA ASP A 204 -3.09 -0.79 3.41
C ASP A 204 -3.24 0.05 4.69
N ALA A 205 -3.86 -0.50 5.73
CA ALA A 205 -4.20 0.11 7.03
C ALA A 205 -3.16 1.09 7.63
N GLY A 206 -2.73 2.09 6.87
CA GLY A 206 -1.81 3.16 7.30
C GLY A 206 -0.40 3.05 6.74
N ARG A 207 -0.20 2.26 5.69
CA ARG A 207 1.07 2.18 4.95
C ARG A 207 0.88 2.34 3.46
N VAL A 208 1.83 2.99 2.83
CA VAL A 208 1.98 3.03 1.38
C VAL A 208 3.27 2.34 0.99
N ARG A 209 3.22 1.49 -0.02
CA ARG A 209 4.36 0.72 -0.51
C ARG A 209 4.48 0.79 -2.03
N LEU A 210 5.70 0.91 -2.52
CA LEU A 210 6.07 0.82 -3.93
C LEU A 210 7.39 0.04 -4.02
N GLY A 211 7.36 -1.19 -4.52
CA GLY A 211 8.53 -2.07 -4.49
C GLY A 211 9.06 -2.30 -3.07
N ASP A 212 10.33 -1.98 -2.86
CA ASP A 212 10.99 -2.07 -1.55
C ASP A 212 10.83 -0.80 -0.70
N THR A 213 10.29 0.29 -1.26
CA THR A 213 10.07 1.56 -0.56
C THR A 213 8.72 1.53 0.15
N GLU A 214 8.71 1.77 1.47
CA GLU A 214 7.48 1.91 2.24
C GLU A 214 7.53 3.09 3.21
N ALA A 215 6.37 3.67 3.50
CA ALA A 215 6.21 4.71 4.52
C ALA A 215 4.78 4.73 5.09
N ALA A 216 4.61 5.35 6.25
CA ALA A 216 3.30 5.78 6.70
C ALA A 216 2.93 7.08 5.96
N PRO A 217 1.71 7.19 5.39
CA PRO A 217 1.19 8.46 4.90
C PRO A 217 1.22 9.52 5.99
N ILE A 218 1.31 10.79 5.60
CA ILE A 218 1.16 11.89 6.54
C ILE A 218 -0.30 11.93 6.99
N ASP A 219 -0.53 11.70 8.29
CA ASP A 219 -1.86 11.80 8.91
C ASP A 219 -2.14 13.26 9.27
N ALA A 220 -2.66 14.01 8.32
CA ALA A 220 -3.03 15.40 8.51
C ALA A 220 -4.16 15.81 7.56
N ASP A 221 -4.92 16.80 7.98
CA ASP A 221 -6.00 17.38 7.17
C ASP A 221 -5.40 18.17 6.00
N TYR A 222 -5.54 17.63 4.80
CA TYR A 222 -5.05 18.25 3.56
C TYR A 222 -6.20 18.99 2.88
N PRO A 223 -5.98 20.22 2.35
CA PRO A 223 -7.03 20.99 1.68
C PRO A 223 -7.75 20.22 0.55
N ASP A 224 -9.01 20.56 0.31
CA ASP A 224 -9.75 20.05 -0.84
C ASP A 224 -9.29 20.78 -2.12
N LEU A 225 -8.23 20.25 -2.72
CA LEU A 225 -7.63 20.83 -3.93
C LEU A 225 -8.49 20.57 -5.18
N ARG A 226 -9.27 19.48 -5.22
CA ARG A 226 -10.16 19.19 -6.34
C ARG A 226 -11.18 20.30 -6.54
N ARG A 227 -11.79 20.77 -5.45
CA ARG A 227 -12.71 21.89 -5.49
C ARG A 227 -12.04 23.19 -5.94
N MET A 228 -10.77 23.39 -5.61
CA MET A 228 -10.01 24.57 -6.06
C MET A 228 -9.72 24.51 -7.58
N LEU A 229 -9.41 23.33 -8.10
CA LEU A 229 -9.22 23.09 -9.53
C LEU A 229 -10.50 23.31 -10.32
N GLU A 230 -11.64 22.78 -9.85
CA GLU A 230 -12.95 22.99 -10.45
C GLU A 230 -13.38 24.46 -10.46
N ALA A 231 -13.11 25.18 -9.38
CA ALA A 231 -13.38 26.63 -9.27
C ALA A 231 -12.51 27.48 -10.21
N ALA A 232 -11.39 26.92 -10.70
CA ALA A 232 -10.53 27.62 -11.66
C ALA A 232 -11.20 27.81 -13.04
N GLY A 233 -12.27 27.05 -13.37
CA GLY A 233 -13.22 27.27 -14.47
C GLY A 233 -12.64 27.35 -15.90
N ASP A 234 -13.50 27.15 -16.90
CA ASP A 234 -13.10 27.08 -18.32
C ASP A 234 -13.20 28.44 -19.07
N ASP A 235 -13.64 29.50 -18.43
CA ASP A 235 -13.99 30.77 -19.11
C ASP A 235 -12.86 31.82 -19.06
N ARG A 236 -11.63 31.40 -19.44
CA ARG A 236 -10.42 32.23 -19.36
C ARG A 236 -9.80 32.39 -20.75
N ARG A 237 -9.05 33.51 -20.95
CA ARG A 237 -8.24 33.67 -22.16
C ARG A 237 -7.05 32.71 -22.11
N ALA A 238 -7.13 31.65 -22.92
CA ALA A 238 -6.09 30.66 -23.08
C ALA A 238 -5.17 31.06 -24.24
N THR A 239 -3.88 31.12 -23.98
CA THR A 239 -2.87 31.48 -24.97
C THR A 239 -1.76 30.43 -25.00
N SER A 240 -1.47 29.87 -26.19
CA SER A 240 -0.33 28.97 -26.36
C SER A 240 0.98 29.75 -26.32
N VAL A 241 1.94 29.26 -25.57
CA VAL A 241 3.27 29.86 -25.41
C VAL A 241 4.36 28.83 -25.65
N ASP A 242 5.41 29.22 -26.32
CA ASP A 242 6.66 28.45 -26.42
C ASP A 242 7.45 28.64 -25.13
N VAL A 243 7.78 27.54 -24.44
CA VAL A 243 8.45 27.56 -23.13
C VAL A 243 9.82 28.19 -23.24
N ALA A 244 10.60 27.89 -24.31
CA ALA A 244 11.94 28.42 -24.48
C ALA A 244 11.88 29.94 -24.70
N ALA A 245 11.00 30.41 -25.59
CA ALA A 245 10.83 31.82 -25.87
C ALA A 245 10.35 32.60 -24.62
N LEU A 246 9.45 32.05 -23.84
CA LEU A 246 8.98 32.69 -22.60
C LEU A 246 10.12 32.76 -21.55
N ARG A 247 10.93 31.71 -21.43
CA ARG A 247 12.09 31.69 -20.53
C ARG A 247 13.15 32.73 -20.92
N ASP A 248 13.42 32.84 -22.20
CA ASP A 248 14.35 33.86 -22.73
C ASP A 248 13.82 35.27 -22.41
N ALA A 249 12.55 35.54 -22.63
CA ALA A 249 11.92 36.80 -22.28
C ALA A 249 11.95 37.08 -20.76
N LEU A 250 11.69 36.07 -19.92
CA LEU A 250 11.84 36.19 -18.47
C LEU A 250 13.30 36.48 -18.08
N THR A 251 14.27 35.84 -18.68
CA THR A 251 15.69 36.05 -18.40
C THR A 251 16.14 37.46 -18.83
N ALA A 252 15.65 37.96 -19.97
CA ALA A 252 15.99 39.29 -20.47
C ALA A 252 15.36 40.42 -19.65
N MET A 253 14.23 40.18 -18.96
CA MET A 253 13.53 41.18 -18.15
C MET A 253 13.89 40.99 -16.67
N PRO A 254 14.44 42.00 -15.97
CA PRO A 254 14.69 41.90 -14.54
C PRO A 254 13.38 41.71 -13.76
N GLY A 255 13.42 40.81 -12.75
CA GLY A 255 12.29 40.63 -11.81
C GLY A 255 12.09 41.85 -10.92
N VAL A 256 10.85 42.08 -10.51
CA VAL A 256 10.54 43.15 -9.54
C VAL A 256 10.71 42.57 -8.14
N ARG A 257 11.58 43.17 -7.34
CA ARG A 257 11.85 42.69 -5.96
C ARG A 257 10.69 43.01 -5.02
N ARG A 258 10.32 42.04 -4.23
CA ARG A 258 9.32 42.13 -3.16
C ARG A 258 9.84 41.42 -1.91
N GLU A 259 9.23 41.73 -0.78
CA GLU A 259 9.51 41.07 0.49
C GLU A 259 8.18 40.67 1.17
N HIS A 260 8.15 39.48 1.70
CA HIS A 260 7.02 38.97 2.49
C HIS A 260 7.56 38.17 3.68
N ALA A 261 7.08 38.47 4.88
CA ALA A 261 7.52 37.81 6.12
C ALA A 261 9.05 37.74 6.31
N GLY A 262 9.78 38.79 5.88
CA GLY A 262 11.24 38.85 5.97
C GLY A 262 12.00 38.07 4.89
N LEU A 263 11.32 37.47 3.92
CA LEU A 263 11.90 36.78 2.79
C LEU A 263 11.77 37.63 1.53
N ALA A 264 12.92 37.92 0.91
CA ALA A 264 12.95 38.59 -0.39
C ALA A 264 12.70 37.60 -1.52
N TYR A 265 11.88 38.00 -2.50
CA TYR A 265 11.59 37.21 -3.70
C TYR A 265 11.43 38.14 -4.91
N GLU A 266 11.47 37.59 -6.10
CA GLU A 266 11.24 38.32 -7.34
C GLU A 266 9.88 37.94 -7.94
N ILE A 267 9.22 38.91 -8.54
CA ILE A 267 8.01 38.69 -9.32
C ILE A 267 8.28 38.96 -10.80
N SER A 268 7.58 38.23 -11.65
CA SER A 268 7.47 38.51 -13.07
C SER A 268 6.06 38.95 -13.39
N VAL A 269 5.93 39.96 -14.22
CA VAL A 269 4.65 40.49 -14.65
C VAL A 269 4.37 40.02 -16.08
N LEU A 270 3.21 39.45 -16.30
CA LEU A 270 2.75 38.97 -17.61
C LEU A 270 1.57 39.80 -18.09
N GLY A 271 1.55 40.09 -19.36
CA GLY A 271 0.45 40.73 -20.03
C GLY A 271 0.23 40.13 -21.42
N LEU A 272 -0.84 40.54 -22.08
CA LEU A 272 -1.12 40.16 -23.45
C LEU A 272 -0.63 41.26 -24.41
N ASP A 273 -0.04 40.88 -25.52
CA ASP A 273 0.25 41.78 -26.63
C ASP A 273 -1.04 42.02 -27.45
N PRO A 274 -1.07 42.99 -28.38
CA PRO A 274 -2.21 43.27 -29.24
C PRO A 274 -2.67 42.10 -30.12
N ALA A 275 -1.79 41.12 -30.37
CA ALA A 275 -2.12 39.89 -31.10
C ALA A 275 -2.65 38.78 -30.21
N GLY A 276 -2.66 39.00 -28.86
CA GLY A 276 -3.12 38.04 -27.87
C GLY A 276 -2.02 37.09 -27.37
N GLY A 277 -0.78 37.31 -27.75
CA GLY A 277 0.42 36.58 -27.27
C GLY A 277 0.77 36.99 -25.83
N VAL A 278 1.38 36.09 -25.06
CA VAL A 278 1.87 36.39 -23.72
C VAL A 278 3.24 37.10 -23.84
N ARG A 279 3.40 38.19 -23.11
CA ARG A 279 4.66 38.94 -23.01
C ARG A 279 5.03 39.23 -21.56
N VAL A 280 6.32 39.38 -21.30
CA VAL A 280 6.81 39.85 -20.00
C VAL A 280 6.75 41.39 -19.99
N VAL A 281 6.32 41.96 -18.88
CA VAL A 281 6.01 43.38 -18.71
C VAL A 281 6.95 44.02 -17.71
N ALA A 282 7.45 45.22 -18.02
CA ALA A 282 8.30 45.98 -17.13
C ALA A 282 7.51 46.58 -15.95
N GLU A 283 8.18 46.80 -14.80
CA GLU A 283 7.55 47.37 -13.59
C GLU A 283 6.87 48.73 -13.87
N THR A 284 7.47 49.58 -14.69
CA THR A 284 6.91 50.89 -15.04
C THR A 284 5.58 50.82 -15.79
N GLU A 285 5.45 49.83 -16.70
CA GLU A 285 4.23 49.58 -17.43
C GLU A 285 3.16 48.95 -16.52
N TRP A 286 3.55 48.02 -15.64
CA TRP A 286 2.66 47.45 -14.64
C TRP A 286 2.13 48.51 -13.71
N ALA A 287 2.98 49.42 -13.22
CA ALA A 287 2.55 50.52 -12.36
C ALA A 287 1.54 51.50 -13.04
N ALA A 288 1.60 51.58 -14.37
CA ALA A 288 0.68 52.44 -15.15
C ALA A 288 -0.70 51.80 -15.36
N ASP A 289 -0.79 50.45 -15.42
CA ASP A 289 -2.04 49.69 -15.58
C ASP A 289 -1.93 48.34 -14.87
N THR A 290 -2.29 48.33 -13.60
CA THR A 290 -2.25 47.12 -12.77
C THR A 290 -3.33 46.10 -13.11
N ASP A 291 -4.43 46.54 -13.71
CA ASP A 291 -5.60 45.69 -13.99
C ASP A 291 -5.43 44.87 -15.28
N ALA A 292 -4.55 45.31 -16.17
CA ALA A 292 -4.29 44.61 -17.42
C ALA A 292 -3.26 43.46 -17.30
N HIS A 293 -2.62 43.30 -16.15
CA HIS A 293 -1.46 42.45 -15.99
C HIS A 293 -1.61 41.46 -14.84
N VAL A 294 -0.94 40.31 -14.94
CA VAL A 294 -0.83 39.29 -13.90
C VAL A 294 0.60 39.22 -13.40
N ALA A 295 0.83 39.53 -12.13
CA ALA A 295 2.13 39.39 -11.51
C ALA A 295 2.17 38.13 -10.65
N VAL A 296 3.22 37.33 -10.79
CA VAL A 296 3.42 36.08 -10.05
C VAL A 296 4.86 35.97 -9.54
N ASN A 297 5.06 35.16 -8.50
CA ASN A 297 6.41 34.82 -8.06
C ASN A 297 7.17 34.17 -9.23
N ARG A 298 8.32 34.76 -9.56
CA ARG A 298 9.14 34.37 -10.71
C ARG A 298 9.67 32.95 -10.62
N GLU A 299 10.11 32.55 -9.44
CA GLU A 299 10.60 31.20 -9.20
C GLU A 299 9.49 30.19 -9.40
N PHE A 300 8.28 30.47 -8.87
CA PHE A 300 7.11 29.60 -9.04
C PHE A 300 6.69 29.48 -10.50
N LEU A 301 6.76 30.56 -11.26
CA LEU A 301 6.50 30.55 -12.70
C LEU A 301 7.50 29.65 -13.43
N LEU A 302 8.79 29.83 -13.15
CA LEU A 302 9.84 29.02 -13.81
C LEU A 302 9.68 27.54 -13.48
N GLN A 303 9.40 27.20 -12.24
CA GLN A 303 9.15 25.81 -11.82
C GLN A 303 7.89 25.22 -12.46
N ALA A 304 6.81 26.00 -12.60
CA ALA A 304 5.59 25.55 -13.29
C ALA A 304 5.83 25.33 -14.80
N LEU A 305 6.66 26.16 -15.43
CA LEU A 305 7.05 25.96 -16.83
C LEU A 305 7.91 24.70 -17.00
N ASP A 306 8.84 24.40 -16.05
CA ASP A 306 9.62 23.17 -16.06
C ASP A 306 8.74 21.93 -15.90
N ALA A 307 7.83 21.99 -14.96
CA ALA A 307 6.89 20.90 -14.66
C ALA A 307 5.91 20.64 -15.81
N GLY A 308 5.51 21.68 -16.53
CA GLY A 308 4.65 21.58 -17.71
C GLY A 308 5.29 20.87 -18.91
N GLY A 309 6.61 20.73 -18.91
CA GLY A 309 7.38 20.08 -19.97
C GLY A 309 7.90 21.04 -21.03
N ALA A 310 8.65 20.50 -21.98
CA ALA A 310 9.22 21.27 -23.08
C ALA A 310 8.19 21.51 -24.21
N GLY A 311 8.41 22.58 -24.99
CA GLY A 311 7.63 22.91 -26.17
C GLY A 311 6.51 23.91 -25.91
N GLN A 312 5.29 23.58 -26.28
CA GLN A 312 4.14 24.48 -26.15
C GLN A 312 3.35 24.19 -24.89
N LEU A 313 3.07 25.23 -24.10
CA LEU A 313 2.15 25.21 -22.97
C LEU A 313 0.97 26.15 -23.22
N VAL A 314 -0.08 26.03 -22.45
CA VAL A 314 -1.20 26.97 -22.47
C VAL A 314 -1.21 27.75 -21.17
N LEU A 315 -1.11 29.07 -21.27
CA LEU A 315 -1.28 29.97 -20.14
C LEU A 315 -2.68 30.61 -20.19
N GLU A 316 -3.36 30.62 -19.05
CA GLU A 316 -4.66 31.27 -18.92
C GLU A 316 -4.54 32.46 -17.96
N LEU A 317 -4.71 33.66 -18.50
CA LEU A 317 -4.61 34.91 -17.78
C LEU A 317 -6.00 35.54 -17.67
N ASP A 318 -6.42 35.93 -16.47
CA ASP A 318 -7.72 36.58 -16.24
C ASP A 318 -7.61 37.69 -15.16
N GLY A 319 -6.79 38.71 -15.47
CA GLY A 319 -6.59 39.89 -14.62
C GLY A 319 -5.75 39.64 -13.36
N PRO A 320 -5.57 40.68 -12.55
CA PRO A 320 -4.58 40.71 -11.47
C PRO A 320 -4.98 39.95 -10.22
N ILE A 321 -6.21 39.45 -10.13
CA ILE A 321 -6.78 38.83 -8.92
C ILE A 321 -6.89 37.31 -9.03
N LYS A 322 -7.14 36.81 -10.24
CA LYS A 322 -7.32 35.39 -10.48
C LYS A 322 -5.98 34.68 -10.63
N PRO A 323 -5.85 33.42 -10.22
CA PRO A 323 -4.63 32.66 -10.39
C PRO A 323 -4.24 32.56 -11.85
N LEU A 324 -2.94 32.64 -12.15
CA LEU A 324 -2.38 32.24 -13.44
C LEU A 324 -2.43 30.72 -13.55
N LEU A 325 -3.02 30.18 -14.61
CA LEU A 325 -2.99 28.77 -14.91
C LEU A 325 -1.94 28.47 -15.96
N VAL A 326 -1.20 27.38 -15.74
CA VAL A 326 -0.25 26.81 -16.70
C VAL A 326 -0.65 25.36 -16.96
N ARG A 327 -1.12 25.08 -18.19
CA ARG A 327 -1.47 23.72 -18.61
C ARG A 327 -0.30 23.13 -19.40
N GLY A 328 0.19 22.01 -18.92
CA GLY A 328 1.26 21.24 -19.52
C GLY A 328 0.76 20.13 -20.43
N ALA A 329 1.68 19.27 -20.85
CA ALA A 329 1.36 18.09 -21.63
C ALA A 329 0.53 17.10 -20.78
N GLY A 330 -0.43 16.42 -21.41
CA GLY A 330 -1.36 15.54 -20.69
C GLY A 330 -2.31 16.34 -19.78
N ASP A 331 -2.73 15.73 -18.69
CA ASP A 331 -3.61 16.35 -17.68
C ASP A 331 -2.83 17.01 -16.54
N HIS A 332 -1.77 17.75 -16.88
CA HIS A 332 -0.98 18.54 -15.92
C HIS A 332 -1.49 19.97 -15.86
N LEU A 333 -1.72 20.47 -14.65
CA LEU A 333 -2.16 21.85 -14.41
C LEU A 333 -1.43 22.44 -13.21
N SER A 334 -0.90 23.66 -13.38
CA SER A 334 -0.38 24.46 -12.27
C SER A 334 -1.19 25.74 -12.12
N LEU A 335 -1.47 26.10 -10.86
CA LEU A 335 -2.06 27.39 -10.46
C LEU A 335 -1.02 28.20 -9.69
N LEU A 336 -0.84 29.45 -10.06
CA LEU A 336 0.04 30.38 -9.34
C LEU A 336 -0.81 31.55 -8.83
N MET A 337 -0.78 31.80 -7.51
CA MET A 337 -1.49 32.93 -6.92
C MET A 337 -0.84 34.25 -7.35
N PRO A 338 -1.63 35.23 -7.79
CA PRO A 338 -1.08 36.52 -8.22
C PRO A 338 -0.60 37.34 -7.02
N VAL A 339 0.42 38.13 -7.27
CA VAL A 339 0.95 39.12 -6.35
C VAL A 339 0.35 40.48 -6.73
N ARG A 340 -0.20 41.18 -5.76
CA ARG A 340 -0.76 42.51 -5.98
C ARG A 340 0.38 43.56 -6.00
N TYR A 341 0.12 44.67 -6.72
CA TYR A 341 1.04 45.81 -6.77
C TYR A 341 1.24 46.44 -5.40
#